data_bc1d8236e294a904a7339c87d7ecd09f
#
_entry.id   bc1d8236e294a904a7339c87d7ecd09f
#
_cell.length_a   1.000
_cell.length_b   1.000
_cell.length_c   1.000
_cell.angle_alpha   90.00
_cell.angle_beta   90.00
_cell.angle_gamma   90.00
#
_symmetry.space_group_name_H-M   'P 1'
#
loop_
_entity.id
_entity.type
_entity.pdbx_description
1 polymer ?
#
loop_
_entity_poly.entity_id
_entity_poly.type
_entity_poly.pdbx_seq_one_letter_code
_entity_poly.pdbx_strand_id
1 'polypeptide(L)'
;ALDQSERWYVAMRLFYPEFAALPQPLWPDATQFLTEFLAAGRREQPRPGPALMDWQQDAPLIAAGISKAAGKDVRTLPYLHWWSFLAWFDAIGEGSFATVVAIRDKLRRGKRLENWELDYYRTHRAVVELRGVESAEEQAEKRRLLELLGG
;
A
#
# COMPACT_ATOMS: atom_id res chain seq x y z
N ALA A 1 2.47 9.04 -14.36
CA ALA A 1 1.97 7.85 -13.64
C ALA A 1 1.10 7.07 -14.62
N LEU A 2 1.20 5.72 -14.61
CA LEU A 2 0.37 4.85 -15.45
C LEU A 2 -1.11 5.04 -15.10
N ASP A 3 -1.97 5.08 -16.12
CA ASP A 3 -3.41 5.06 -15.93
C ASP A 3 -3.92 3.67 -15.46
N GLN A 4 -5.22 3.54 -15.19
CA GLN A 4 -5.78 2.29 -14.68
C GLN A 4 -5.68 1.15 -15.69
N SER A 5 -5.86 1.41 -16.96
CA SER A 5 -5.79 0.41 -18.03
C SER A 5 -4.36 -0.06 -18.25
N GLU A 6 -3.41 0.85 -18.21
CA GLU A 6 -1.98 0.54 -18.31
C GLU A 6 -1.51 -0.31 -17.11
N ARG A 7 -1.95 0.03 -15.89
CA ARG A 7 -1.64 -0.76 -14.68
C ARG A 7 -2.20 -2.17 -14.78
N TRP A 8 -3.44 -2.30 -15.24
CA TRP A 8 -4.06 -3.60 -15.47
C TRP A 8 -3.27 -4.42 -16.50
N TYR A 9 -2.95 -3.83 -17.64
CA TYR A 9 -2.18 -4.50 -18.67
C TYR A 9 -0.81 -4.96 -18.19
N VAL A 10 -0.09 -4.11 -17.45
CA VAL A 10 1.19 -4.47 -16.84
C VAL A 10 1.02 -5.63 -15.85
N ALA A 11 0.00 -5.59 -14.99
CA ALA A 11 -0.28 -6.66 -14.03
C ALA A 11 -0.54 -7.99 -14.73
N MET A 12 -1.35 -7.99 -15.82
CA MET A 12 -1.63 -9.17 -16.63
C MET A 12 -0.36 -9.73 -17.28
N ARG A 13 0.50 -8.86 -17.81
CA ARG A 13 1.78 -9.25 -18.43
C ARG A 13 2.77 -9.85 -17.44
N LEU A 14 2.79 -9.34 -16.20
CA LEU A 14 3.63 -9.87 -15.13
C LEU A 14 3.14 -11.22 -14.61
N PHE A 15 1.83 -11.40 -14.55
CA PHE A 15 1.22 -12.61 -14.00
C PHE A 15 1.17 -13.76 -15.03
N TYR A 16 0.87 -13.44 -16.29
CA TYR A 16 0.81 -14.39 -17.40
C TYR A 16 1.95 -14.10 -18.37
N PRO A 17 3.04 -14.90 -18.39
CA PRO A 17 4.17 -14.68 -19.29
C PRO A 17 3.76 -14.58 -20.78
N GLU A 18 2.75 -15.35 -21.18
CA GLU A 18 2.24 -15.40 -22.56
C GLU A 18 0.95 -14.59 -22.76
N PHE A 19 0.69 -13.59 -21.92
CA PHE A 19 -0.54 -12.79 -22.00
C PHE A 19 -0.80 -12.20 -23.39
N ALA A 20 0.25 -11.79 -24.10
CA ALA A 20 0.12 -11.23 -25.45
C ALA A 20 -0.46 -12.24 -26.48
N ALA A 21 -0.30 -13.53 -26.23
CA ALA A 21 -0.85 -14.60 -27.07
C ALA A 21 -2.23 -15.07 -26.59
N LEU A 22 -2.70 -14.60 -25.42
CA LEU A 22 -3.99 -15.00 -24.86
C LEU A 22 -5.14 -14.40 -25.69
N PRO A 23 -6.08 -15.23 -26.19
CA PRO A 23 -7.26 -14.74 -26.92
C PRO A 23 -8.08 -13.75 -26.09
N GLN A 24 -8.50 -12.64 -26.69
CA GLN A 24 -9.28 -11.59 -25.99
C GLN A 24 -10.52 -12.11 -25.26
N PRO A 25 -11.30 -13.08 -25.77
CA PRO A 25 -12.44 -13.64 -25.06
C PRO A 25 -12.11 -14.24 -23.68
N LEU A 26 -10.85 -14.65 -23.45
CA LEU A 26 -10.39 -15.20 -22.17
C LEU A 26 -9.88 -14.14 -21.17
N TRP A 27 -9.78 -12.89 -21.57
CA TRP A 27 -9.28 -11.82 -20.70
C TRP A 27 -10.12 -11.57 -19.43
N PRO A 28 -11.47 -11.65 -19.50
CA PRO A 28 -12.28 -11.53 -18.27
C PRO A 28 -11.98 -12.63 -17.25
N ASP A 29 -11.90 -13.88 -17.68
CA ASP A 29 -11.61 -15.02 -16.80
C ASP A 29 -10.19 -14.93 -16.24
N ALA A 30 -9.22 -14.56 -17.06
CA ALA A 30 -7.84 -14.33 -16.65
C ALA A 30 -7.73 -13.18 -15.63
N THR A 31 -8.48 -12.10 -15.82
CA THR A 31 -8.55 -10.97 -14.88
C THR A 31 -9.18 -11.39 -13.56
N GLN A 32 -10.26 -12.16 -13.61
CA GLN A 32 -10.89 -12.70 -12.41
C GLN A 32 -9.93 -13.58 -11.64
N PHE A 33 -9.24 -14.52 -12.31
CA PHE A 33 -8.28 -15.40 -11.67
C PHE A 33 -7.11 -14.63 -11.03
N LEU A 34 -6.56 -13.62 -11.72
CA LEU A 34 -5.53 -12.74 -11.15
C LEU A 34 -6.06 -12.04 -9.88
N THR A 35 -7.27 -11.51 -9.92
CA THR A 35 -7.89 -10.81 -8.80
C THR A 35 -8.08 -11.76 -7.60
N GLU A 36 -8.59 -12.96 -7.84
CA GLU A 36 -8.75 -13.99 -6.80
C GLU A 36 -7.41 -14.43 -6.21
N PHE A 37 -6.39 -14.59 -7.07
CA PHE A 37 -5.03 -14.92 -6.63
C PHE A 37 -4.45 -13.81 -5.74
N LEU A 38 -4.58 -12.55 -6.16
CA LEU A 38 -4.08 -11.42 -5.39
C LEU A 38 -4.81 -11.25 -4.05
N ALA A 39 -6.11 -11.55 -4.03
CA ALA A 39 -6.91 -11.54 -2.81
C ALA A 39 -6.63 -12.74 -1.88
N ALA A 40 -5.88 -13.77 -2.34
CA ALA A 40 -5.64 -15.01 -1.58
C ALA A 40 -6.93 -15.62 -0.99
N GLY A 41 -8.03 -15.57 -1.76
CA GLY A 41 -9.34 -16.05 -1.33
C GLY A 41 -10.07 -15.14 -0.34
N ARG A 42 -9.55 -13.97 -0.03
CA ARG A 42 -10.21 -12.99 0.86
C ARG A 42 -11.27 -12.22 0.10
N ARG A 43 -12.46 -12.13 0.69
CA ARG A 43 -13.54 -11.26 0.21
C ARG A 43 -13.51 -9.96 1.02
N GLU A 44 -12.43 -9.19 0.92
CA GLU A 44 -12.39 -7.88 1.54
C GLU A 44 -13.22 -6.88 0.72
N GLN A 45 -14.17 -6.25 1.38
CA GLN A 45 -14.81 -5.07 0.81
C GLN A 45 -13.86 -3.87 0.97
N PRO A 46 -13.65 -3.07 -0.08
CA PRO A 46 -12.87 -1.85 0.04
C PRO A 46 -13.45 -0.97 1.15
N ARG A 47 -12.67 -0.66 2.17
CA ARG A 47 -13.09 0.29 3.20
C ARG A 47 -12.98 1.68 2.62
N PRO A 48 -14.09 2.45 2.56
CA PRO A 48 -14.02 3.83 2.10
C PRO A 48 -13.16 4.66 3.06
N GLY A 49 -12.28 5.46 2.49
CA GLY A 49 -11.44 6.38 3.25
C GLY A 49 -10.02 6.49 2.69
N PRO A 50 -9.27 7.52 3.07
CA PRO A 50 -7.89 7.66 2.66
C PRO A 50 -7.02 6.51 3.17
N ALA A 51 -5.99 6.17 2.40
CA ALA A 51 -5.06 5.11 2.76
C ALA A 51 -4.39 5.39 4.10
N LEU A 52 -4.21 4.35 4.92
CA LEU A 52 -3.49 4.40 6.19
C LEU A 52 -2.02 3.98 6.06
N MET A 53 -1.63 3.50 4.89
CA MET A 53 -0.28 3.04 4.60
C MET A 53 0.09 3.33 3.15
N ASP A 54 1.37 3.43 2.90
CA ASP A 54 1.98 3.48 1.57
C ASP A 54 3.01 2.37 1.44
N TRP A 55 2.90 1.56 0.38
CA TRP A 55 3.77 0.40 0.20
C TRP A 55 5.25 0.76 0.07
N GLN A 56 5.58 1.91 -0.51
CA GLN A 56 6.97 2.34 -0.71
C GLN A 56 7.51 2.99 0.56
N GLN A 57 6.75 3.92 1.14
CA GLN A 57 7.17 4.63 2.35
C GLN A 57 7.30 3.68 3.54
N ASP A 58 6.35 2.77 3.71
CA ASP A 58 6.27 1.86 4.85
C ASP A 58 7.04 0.55 4.64
N ALA A 59 7.63 0.34 3.45
CA ALA A 59 8.35 -0.90 3.13
C ALA A 59 9.35 -1.36 4.22
N PRO A 60 10.17 -0.48 4.83
CA PRO A 60 11.09 -0.89 5.89
C PRO A 60 10.36 -1.40 7.15
N LEU A 61 9.26 -0.74 7.53
CA LEU A 61 8.44 -1.13 8.69
C LEU A 61 7.70 -2.45 8.45
N ILE A 62 7.15 -2.60 7.24
CA ILE A 62 6.48 -3.83 6.79
C ILE A 62 7.49 -4.98 6.78
N ALA A 63 8.67 -4.79 6.18
CA ALA A 63 9.69 -5.82 6.13
C ALA A 63 10.14 -6.25 7.55
N ALA A 64 10.31 -5.31 8.47
CA ALA A 64 10.64 -5.61 9.86
C ALA A 64 9.51 -6.40 10.55
N GLY A 65 8.25 -5.97 10.37
CA GLY A 65 7.09 -6.64 10.93
C GLY A 65 6.92 -8.07 10.40
N ILE A 66 7.04 -8.25 9.09
CA ILE A 66 6.96 -9.57 8.44
C ILE A 66 8.12 -10.45 8.88
N SER A 67 9.35 -9.93 8.96
CA SER A 67 10.50 -10.69 9.43
C SER A 67 10.33 -11.19 10.87
N LYS A 68 9.73 -10.36 11.73
CA LYS A 68 9.36 -10.75 13.10
C LYS A 68 8.33 -11.89 13.08
N ALA A 69 7.27 -11.77 12.28
CA ALA A 69 6.23 -12.79 12.14
C ALA A 69 6.77 -14.10 11.54
N ALA A 70 7.68 -14.01 10.57
CA ALA A 70 8.31 -15.15 9.91
C ALA A 70 9.43 -15.81 10.74
N GLY A 71 9.92 -15.15 11.79
CA GLY A 71 11.07 -15.59 12.58
C GLY A 71 12.41 -15.57 11.83
N LYS A 72 12.50 -14.84 10.71
CA LYS A 72 13.70 -14.70 9.86
C LYS A 72 13.63 -13.43 9.02
N ASP A 73 14.78 -12.92 8.59
CA ASP A 73 14.81 -11.76 7.67
C ASP A 73 14.27 -12.17 6.29
N VAL A 74 13.08 -11.69 5.95
CA VAL A 74 12.41 -12.02 4.68
C VAL A 74 13.14 -11.46 3.46
N ARG A 75 13.99 -10.43 3.63
CA ARG A 75 14.78 -9.83 2.56
C ARG A 75 15.92 -10.72 2.09
N THR A 76 16.29 -11.72 2.89
CA THR A 76 17.32 -12.71 2.54
C THR A 76 16.76 -13.90 1.75
N LEU A 77 15.44 -13.99 1.61
CA LEU A 77 14.81 -15.06 0.86
C LEU A 77 14.98 -14.84 -0.65
N PRO A 78 15.39 -15.85 -1.42
CA PRO A 78 15.50 -15.75 -2.87
C PRO A 78 14.14 -15.56 -3.55
N TYR A 79 13.10 -16.05 -2.88
CA TYR A 79 11.71 -15.94 -3.33
C TYR A 79 10.76 -15.99 -2.14
N LEU A 80 9.71 -15.18 -2.19
CA LEU A 80 8.64 -15.17 -1.22
C LEU A 80 7.30 -15.27 -1.96
N HIS A 81 6.60 -16.39 -1.78
CA HIS A 81 5.29 -16.59 -2.37
C HIS A 81 4.30 -15.55 -1.84
N TRP A 82 3.46 -15.00 -2.72
CA TRP A 82 2.53 -13.92 -2.39
C TRP A 82 1.60 -14.25 -1.20
N TRP A 83 1.06 -15.46 -1.15
CA TRP A 83 0.17 -15.87 -0.06
C TRP A 83 0.91 -16.03 1.27
N SER A 84 2.16 -16.45 1.24
CA SER A 84 3.00 -16.49 2.45
C SER A 84 3.29 -15.07 2.94
N PHE A 85 3.58 -14.15 2.03
CA PHE A 85 3.70 -12.72 2.34
C PHE A 85 2.44 -12.20 3.02
N LEU A 86 1.26 -12.42 2.44
CA LEU A 86 0.00 -11.98 3.01
C LEU A 86 -0.28 -12.60 4.39
N ALA A 87 0.00 -13.89 4.57
CA ALA A 87 -0.17 -14.54 5.87
C ALA A 87 0.73 -13.93 6.95
N TRP A 88 1.99 -13.65 6.63
CA TRP A 88 2.90 -12.98 7.57
C TRP A 88 2.56 -11.50 7.77
N PHE A 89 2.07 -10.82 6.73
CA PHE A 89 1.60 -9.45 6.83
C PHE A 89 0.42 -9.33 7.82
N ASP A 90 -0.54 -10.25 7.76
CA ASP A 90 -1.65 -10.29 8.72
C ASP A 90 -1.20 -10.68 10.14
N ALA A 91 -0.13 -11.46 10.22
CA ALA A 91 0.46 -11.85 11.50
C ALA A 91 1.37 -10.75 12.11
N ILE A 92 1.53 -9.60 11.45
CA ILE A 92 2.22 -8.45 12.03
C ILE A 92 1.42 -8.00 13.26
N GLY A 93 1.95 -8.34 14.44
CA GLY A 93 1.39 -7.91 15.72
C GLY A 93 1.90 -6.52 16.12
N GLU A 94 2.04 -6.30 17.43
CA GLU A 94 2.58 -5.06 17.97
C GLU A 94 4.00 -4.77 17.45
N GLY A 95 4.25 -3.50 17.14
CA GLY A 95 5.52 -2.99 16.65
C GLY A 95 5.37 -1.67 15.92
N SER A 96 6.49 -1.16 15.39
CA SER A 96 6.54 0.18 14.78
C SER A 96 5.54 0.36 13.64
N PHE A 97 5.31 -0.64 12.80
CA PHE A 97 4.32 -0.57 11.73
C PHE A 97 2.91 -0.38 12.29
N ALA A 98 2.49 -1.22 13.25
CA ALA A 98 1.17 -1.14 13.86
C ALA A 98 0.98 0.21 14.59
N THR A 99 2.02 0.69 15.29
CA THR A 99 2.01 1.99 15.96
C THR A 99 1.78 3.13 14.97
N VAL A 100 2.52 3.15 13.86
CA VAL A 100 2.38 4.18 12.81
C VAL A 100 0.98 4.17 12.21
N VAL A 101 0.46 3.00 11.86
CA VAL A 101 -0.90 2.85 11.30
C VAL A 101 -1.97 3.28 12.30
N ALA A 102 -1.82 2.92 13.59
CA ALA A 102 -2.77 3.32 14.65
C ALA A 102 -2.79 4.85 14.85
N ILE A 103 -1.62 5.50 14.87
CA ILE A 103 -1.52 6.96 14.98
C ILE A 103 -2.17 7.64 13.77
N ARG A 104 -1.89 7.18 12.56
CA ARG A 104 -2.52 7.68 11.32
C ARG A 104 -4.04 7.54 11.36
N ASP A 105 -4.56 6.40 11.83
CA ASP A 105 -6.01 6.20 11.95
C ASP A 105 -6.65 7.15 12.96
N LYS A 106 -6.00 7.37 14.10
CA LYS A 106 -6.46 8.36 15.09
C LYS A 106 -6.47 9.78 14.52
N LEU A 107 -5.38 10.20 13.85
CA LEU A 107 -5.27 11.50 13.19
C LEU A 107 -6.34 11.68 12.12
N ARG A 108 -6.53 10.67 11.25
CA ARG A 108 -7.56 10.68 10.22
C ARG A 108 -8.98 10.87 10.79
N ARG A 109 -9.25 10.24 11.92
CA ARG A 109 -10.57 10.34 12.60
C ARG A 109 -10.70 11.58 13.49
N GLY A 110 -9.71 12.47 13.54
CA GLY A 110 -9.70 13.61 14.43
C GLY A 110 -9.67 13.23 15.92
N LYS A 111 -9.20 12.02 16.25
CA LYS A 111 -9.10 11.55 17.62
C LYS A 111 -7.85 12.11 18.29
N ARG A 112 -7.94 12.41 19.57
CA ARG A 112 -6.80 12.85 20.37
C ARG A 112 -5.79 11.71 20.51
N LEU A 113 -4.51 12.03 20.30
CA LEU A 113 -3.39 11.14 20.62
C LEU A 113 -3.14 11.11 22.11
N GLU A 114 -2.72 9.96 22.64
CA GLU A 114 -2.19 9.83 23.97
C GLU A 114 -0.81 10.50 24.09
N ASN A 115 -0.34 10.76 25.29
CA ASN A 115 0.93 11.49 25.48
C ASN A 115 2.11 10.79 24.78
N TRP A 116 2.22 9.48 24.93
CA TRP A 116 3.28 8.69 24.28
C TRP A 116 3.15 8.66 22.75
N GLU A 117 1.91 8.64 22.21
CA GLU A 117 1.66 8.70 20.76
C GLU A 117 2.03 10.07 20.20
N LEU A 118 1.75 11.13 20.96
CA LEU A 118 2.11 12.49 20.59
C LEU A 118 3.62 12.68 20.56
N ASP A 119 4.34 12.12 21.54
CA ASP A 119 5.80 12.16 21.58
C ASP A 119 6.40 11.32 20.46
N TYR A 120 5.84 10.14 20.18
CA TYR A 120 6.23 9.33 19.05
C TYR A 120 6.00 10.07 17.72
N TYR A 121 4.83 10.68 17.53
CA TYR A 121 4.51 11.45 16.34
C TYR A 121 5.48 12.62 16.13
N ARG A 122 5.79 13.39 17.18
CA ARG A 122 6.75 14.51 17.10
C ARG A 122 8.14 14.06 16.68
N THR A 123 8.60 12.95 17.22
CA THR A 123 9.94 12.42 16.96
C THR A 123 10.04 11.75 15.58
N HIS A 124 8.96 11.10 15.13
CA HIS A 124 8.93 10.30 13.90
C HIS A 124 7.98 10.86 12.83
N ARG A 125 7.80 12.17 12.79
CA ARG A 125 6.84 12.85 11.92
C ARG A 125 6.97 12.41 10.46
N ALA A 126 8.19 12.36 9.92
CA ALA A 126 8.47 11.96 8.55
C ALA A 126 8.09 10.50 8.22
N VAL A 127 7.97 9.64 9.25
CA VAL A 127 7.53 8.26 9.11
C VAL A 127 6.01 8.17 9.22
N VAL A 128 5.41 8.95 10.14
CA VAL A 128 3.97 8.91 10.38
C VAL A 128 3.19 9.63 9.29
N GLU A 129 3.65 10.78 8.81
CA GLU A 129 2.96 11.49 7.71
C GLU A 129 3.17 10.78 6.37
N LEU A 130 2.07 10.46 5.69
CA LEU A 130 2.14 9.85 4.36
C LEU A 130 2.58 10.89 3.32
N ARG A 131 3.65 10.57 2.59
CA ARG A 131 4.13 11.37 1.46
C ARG A 131 3.13 11.24 0.31
N GLY A 132 2.68 12.36 -0.25
CA GLY A 132 1.80 12.36 -1.43
C GLY A 132 0.30 12.36 -1.13
N VAL A 133 -0.12 12.40 0.11
CA VAL A 133 -1.45 12.92 0.46
C VAL A 133 -1.32 14.44 0.49
N GLU A 134 -1.03 15.03 -0.70
CA GLU A 134 -1.19 16.48 -0.87
C GLU A 134 -2.63 16.81 -0.46
N SER A 135 -2.81 17.75 0.45
CA SER A 135 -4.14 18.21 0.81
C SER A 135 -4.84 18.72 -0.46
N ALA A 136 -6.17 18.72 -0.49
CA ALA A 136 -6.91 19.26 -1.62
C ALA A 136 -6.51 20.73 -1.91
N GLU A 137 -6.07 21.46 -0.88
CA GLU A 137 -5.55 22.83 -0.96
C GLU A 137 -4.17 22.87 -1.64
N GLU A 138 -3.23 21.99 -1.27
CA GLU A 138 -1.92 21.90 -1.90
C GLU A 138 -2.01 21.48 -3.38
N GLN A 139 -2.93 20.56 -3.70
CA GLN A 139 -3.18 20.16 -5.08
C GLN A 139 -3.83 21.29 -5.90
N ALA A 140 -4.69 22.08 -5.29
CA ALA A 140 -5.30 23.24 -5.95
C ALA A 140 -4.27 24.35 -6.18
N GLU A 141 -3.40 24.60 -5.22
CA GLU A 141 -2.32 25.58 -5.32
C GLU A 141 -1.28 25.18 -6.36
N LYS A 142 -0.87 23.90 -6.37
CA LYS A 142 0.04 23.34 -7.38
C LYS A 142 -0.54 23.41 -8.79
N ARG A 143 -1.84 23.15 -8.96
CA ARG A 143 -2.51 23.36 -10.26
C ARG A 143 -2.49 24.82 -10.69
N ARG A 144 -2.80 25.75 -9.80
CA ARG A 144 -2.74 27.20 -10.09
C ARG A 144 -1.33 27.65 -10.49
N LEU A 145 -0.30 27.16 -9.79
CA LEU A 145 1.09 27.46 -10.12
C LEU A 145 1.48 26.90 -11.50
N LEU A 146 1.07 25.68 -11.82
CA LEU A 146 1.33 25.06 -13.13
C LEU A 146 0.60 25.80 -14.27
N GLU A 147 -0.63 26.26 -14.04
CA GLU A 147 -1.37 27.09 -15.00
C GLU A 147 -0.70 28.43 -15.23
N LEU A 148 -0.13 29.07 -14.21
CA LEU A 148 0.62 30.31 -14.30
C LEU A 148 1.98 30.22 -15.00
N LEU A 149 2.61 29.02 -14.91
CA LEU A 149 3.94 28.75 -15.50
C LEU A 149 3.86 28.14 -16.91
N GLY A 150 2.69 27.66 -17.32
CA GLY A 150 2.46 27.01 -18.61
C GLY A 150 1.72 27.86 -19.63
N GLY A 151 1.52 29.18 -19.35
CA GLY A 151 0.92 30.16 -20.24
C GLY A 151 1.96 30.96 -21.06
#